data_77afee0fcd6488575124d1c21b6438e9
#
_entry.id   77afee0fcd6488575124d1c21b6438e9
#
_cell.length_a   1.000
_cell.length_b   1.000
_cell.length_c   1.000
_cell.angle_alpha   90.00
_cell.angle_beta   90.00
_cell.angle_gamma   90.00
#
_symmetry.space_group_name_H-M   'P 1'
#
loop_
_entity.id
_entity.type
_entity.pdbx_description
1 polymer ?
#
loop_
_entity_poly.entity_id
_entity_poly.type
_entity_poly.pdbx_seq_one_letter_code
_entity_poly.pdbx_strand_id
1 'polypeptide(L)'
;MQEKIEALIAQAEAKLAPAFKKLEAIEETGTRRVLAAFQQHQVAYRHFAPTTGYGYDDVGRDTLEKIFAELFGTESAIVRPHIASGTHAISLCLFGLTLPGDHILSATGKPYDTLEEIIGMNDGPAPVGSLREMGVAYSDVPLAEDGSIDLAAVEAAIRPNTRLVIAQRSRGYAWRPSLMPEAFAPLAEMLHRKYPHIRLMVDNCYGEFVREKEPTHYGADVCVGSLIKNPGGGIAPTGGYIVGKKDAIERISYRLTAPGIGLEVGSYAGSYQPFYQGLFMAPHTVCQAVKTACLAAAVFEELGMVTTPSSTTERADIIQAIQMKTPERLVAFCQGIQMASPIDSMALPEPWAMPGYQDQVVMAAGTFVSGASIELSADAPMREPFTAYMQGGLTYIHGRIALARALERMVEQGSLTL
;
A
#
# COMPACT_ATOMS: atom_id res chain seq x y z
N MET A 1 -30.73 -9.15 17.92
CA MET A 1 -29.69 -8.38 17.19
C MET A 1 -28.60 -9.31 16.71
N GLN A 2 -27.86 -9.93 17.57
CA GLN A 2 -26.70 -10.80 17.22
C GLN A 2 -27.05 -11.90 16.21
N GLU A 3 -28.14 -12.65 16.41
CA GLU A 3 -28.56 -13.69 15.46
C GLU A 3 -28.83 -13.17 14.04
N LYS A 4 -29.40 -11.97 13.91
CA LYS A 4 -29.61 -11.33 12.59
C LYS A 4 -28.31 -10.94 11.92
N ILE A 5 -27.36 -10.43 12.70
CA ILE A 5 -26.02 -10.06 12.20
C ILE A 5 -25.27 -11.30 11.71
N GLU A 6 -25.27 -12.38 12.51
CA GLU A 6 -24.65 -13.64 12.12
C GLU A 6 -25.30 -14.26 10.87
N ALA A 7 -26.62 -14.18 10.75
CA ALA A 7 -27.34 -14.67 9.57
C ALA A 7 -26.97 -13.84 8.32
N LEU A 8 -26.88 -12.52 8.43
CA LEU A 8 -26.46 -11.63 7.37
C LEU A 8 -25.02 -11.94 6.89
N ILE A 9 -24.10 -12.09 7.83
CA ILE A 9 -22.70 -12.44 7.52
C ILE A 9 -22.63 -13.82 6.85
N ALA A 10 -23.31 -14.83 7.37
CA ALA A 10 -23.34 -16.17 6.79
C ALA A 10 -23.92 -16.17 5.36
N GLN A 11 -24.96 -15.36 5.10
CA GLN A 11 -25.53 -15.20 3.76
C GLN A 11 -24.51 -14.55 2.79
N ALA A 12 -23.79 -13.53 3.25
CA ALA A 12 -22.73 -12.88 2.46
C ALA A 12 -21.57 -13.85 2.18
N GLU A 13 -21.10 -14.60 3.19
CA GLU A 13 -20.04 -15.60 3.03
C GLU A 13 -20.39 -16.67 1.99
N ALA A 14 -21.62 -17.16 1.99
CA ALA A 14 -22.03 -18.19 1.04
C ALA A 14 -21.85 -17.79 -0.42
N LYS A 15 -21.95 -16.49 -0.75
CA LYS A 15 -21.75 -15.95 -2.09
C LYS A 15 -20.27 -15.83 -2.49
N LEU A 16 -19.36 -15.82 -1.51
CA LEU A 16 -17.95 -15.54 -1.72
C LEU A 16 -17.08 -16.80 -1.95
N ALA A 17 -17.63 -18.00 -1.79
CA ALA A 17 -16.87 -19.24 -1.94
C ALA A 17 -16.05 -19.32 -3.25
N PRO A 18 -16.57 -18.93 -4.44
CA PRO A 18 -15.78 -18.94 -5.67
C PRO A 18 -14.63 -17.91 -5.67
N ALA A 19 -14.87 -16.73 -5.08
CA ALA A 19 -13.85 -15.68 -4.95
C ALA A 19 -12.73 -16.12 -3.98
N PHE A 20 -13.09 -16.72 -2.85
CA PHE A 20 -12.13 -17.22 -1.86
C PHE A 20 -11.22 -18.30 -2.45
N LYS A 21 -11.79 -19.22 -3.25
CA LYS A 21 -10.99 -20.24 -3.93
C LYS A 21 -9.95 -19.66 -4.90
N LYS A 22 -10.29 -18.56 -5.60
CA LYS A 22 -9.32 -17.84 -6.45
C LYS A 22 -8.22 -17.20 -5.63
N LEU A 23 -8.57 -16.57 -4.48
CA LEU A 23 -7.61 -15.94 -3.59
C LEU A 23 -6.64 -16.96 -2.97
N GLU A 24 -7.14 -18.14 -2.60
CA GLU A 24 -6.32 -19.26 -2.10
C GLU A 24 -5.33 -19.76 -3.15
N ALA A 25 -5.71 -19.79 -4.42
CA ALA A 25 -4.79 -20.15 -5.51
C ALA A 25 -3.67 -19.11 -5.69
N ILE A 26 -3.99 -17.81 -5.53
CA ILE A 26 -2.98 -16.73 -5.54
C ILE A 26 -2.05 -16.85 -4.32
N GLU A 27 -2.59 -17.12 -3.13
CA GLU A 27 -1.83 -17.39 -1.91
C GLU A 27 -0.85 -18.54 -2.11
N GLU A 28 -1.32 -19.68 -2.66
CA GLU A 28 -0.48 -20.84 -2.95
C GLU A 28 0.67 -20.47 -3.90
N THR A 29 0.37 -19.78 -5.00
CA THR A 29 1.38 -19.32 -5.97
C THR A 29 2.39 -18.39 -5.33
N GLY A 30 1.93 -17.42 -4.54
CA GLY A 30 2.78 -16.48 -3.81
C GLY A 30 3.69 -17.19 -2.81
N THR A 31 3.13 -18.12 -2.01
CA THR A 31 3.88 -18.88 -1.02
C THR A 31 4.96 -19.75 -1.69
N ARG A 32 4.64 -20.42 -2.80
CA ARG A 32 5.61 -21.21 -3.57
C ARG A 32 6.76 -20.34 -4.08
N ARG A 33 6.47 -19.15 -4.59
CA ARG A 33 7.48 -18.19 -5.07
C ARG A 33 8.40 -17.73 -3.94
N VAL A 34 7.85 -17.33 -2.80
CA VAL A 34 8.64 -16.91 -1.63
C VAL A 34 9.50 -18.05 -1.12
N LEU A 35 8.94 -19.26 -0.99
CA LEU A 35 9.70 -20.44 -0.54
C LEU A 35 10.85 -20.76 -1.51
N ALA A 36 10.59 -20.74 -2.81
CA ALA A 36 11.61 -20.98 -3.83
C ALA A 36 12.76 -19.96 -3.75
N ALA A 37 12.45 -18.67 -3.61
CA ALA A 37 13.45 -17.61 -3.45
C ALA A 37 14.29 -17.81 -2.17
N PHE A 38 13.66 -18.19 -1.05
CA PHE A 38 14.39 -18.50 0.19
C PHE A 38 15.35 -19.68 0.03
N GLN A 39 14.92 -20.72 -0.67
CA GLN A 39 15.74 -21.90 -0.95
C GLN A 39 16.89 -21.58 -1.92
N GLN A 40 16.61 -20.82 -2.98
CA GLN A 40 17.62 -20.39 -3.96
C GLN A 40 18.71 -19.54 -3.33
N HIS A 41 18.34 -18.60 -2.44
CA HIS A 41 19.28 -17.77 -1.71
C HIS A 41 19.80 -18.41 -0.42
N GLN A 42 19.50 -19.70 -0.19
CA GLN A 42 20.01 -20.50 0.93
C GLN A 42 19.85 -19.80 2.31
N VAL A 43 18.64 -19.25 2.55
CA VAL A 43 18.33 -18.54 3.82
C VAL A 43 18.62 -19.47 5.01
N ALA A 44 19.41 -18.99 5.96
CA ALA A 44 19.85 -19.71 7.14
C ALA A 44 19.90 -18.78 8.36
N TYR A 45 20.01 -19.34 9.57
CA TYR A 45 20.00 -18.56 10.81
C TYR A 45 21.03 -17.41 10.86
N ARG A 46 22.16 -17.53 10.15
CA ARG A 46 23.16 -16.45 10.06
C ARG A 46 22.60 -15.15 9.45
N HIS A 47 21.57 -15.23 8.61
CA HIS A 47 20.93 -14.07 7.98
C HIS A 47 20.04 -13.28 8.96
N PHE A 48 19.78 -13.82 10.14
CA PHE A 48 18.99 -13.15 11.19
C PHE A 48 19.86 -12.37 12.18
N ALA A 49 21.18 -12.56 12.12
CA ALA A 49 22.11 -11.93 13.04
C ALA A 49 22.15 -10.41 12.85
N PRO A 50 22.19 -9.63 13.94
CA PRO A 50 22.38 -8.19 13.88
C PRO A 50 23.80 -7.83 13.43
N THR A 51 23.95 -6.63 12.88
CA THR A 51 25.22 -6.00 12.56
C THR A 51 25.35 -4.65 13.23
N THR A 52 26.57 -4.14 13.37
CA THR A 52 26.87 -2.85 14.01
C THR A 52 27.84 -2.01 13.17
N GLY A 53 27.97 -0.73 13.51
CA GLY A 53 28.87 0.18 12.82
C GLY A 53 28.44 0.41 11.37
N TYR A 54 29.34 0.26 10.43
CA TYR A 54 29.06 0.46 9.01
C TYR A 54 28.21 -0.66 8.41
N GLY A 55 28.28 -1.88 8.94
CA GLY A 55 27.54 -3.04 8.43
C GLY A 55 27.96 -3.44 7.02
N TYR A 56 29.27 -3.37 6.70
CA TYR A 56 29.79 -3.94 5.46
C TYR A 56 29.52 -5.44 5.42
N ASP A 57 29.18 -5.97 4.24
CA ASP A 57 28.90 -7.39 4.01
C ASP A 57 27.84 -7.96 4.96
N ASP A 58 26.80 -7.14 5.28
CA ASP A 58 25.66 -7.60 6.08
C ASP A 58 24.86 -8.64 5.30
N VAL A 59 25.15 -9.92 5.56
CA VAL A 59 24.55 -11.04 4.83
C VAL A 59 23.02 -11.10 4.98
N GLY A 60 22.47 -10.63 6.11
CA GLY A 60 21.04 -10.58 6.35
C GLY A 60 20.35 -9.58 5.42
N ARG A 61 20.87 -8.35 5.43
CA ARG A 61 20.44 -7.26 4.54
C ARG A 61 20.56 -7.66 3.08
N ASP A 62 21.76 -8.02 2.66
CA ASP A 62 22.07 -8.24 1.24
C ASP A 62 21.29 -9.42 0.65
N THR A 63 21.03 -10.47 1.44
CA THR A 63 20.22 -11.61 1.00
C THR A 63 18.73 -11.22 0.93
N LEU A 64 18.22 -10.45 1.88
CA LEU A 64 16.83 -9.98 1.83
C LEU A 64 16.57 -9.10 0.60
N GLU A 65 17.50 -8.21 0.25
CA GLU A 65 17.44 -7.38 -0.96
C GLU A 65 17.43 -8.24 -2.24
N LYS A 66 18.27 -9.28 -2.32
CA LYS A 66 18.26 -10.21 -3.46
C LYS A 66 16.94 -10.96 -3.60
N ILE A 67 16.35 -11.40 -2.48
CA ILE A 67 15.06 -12.08 -2.46
C ILE A 67 13.95 -11.14 -2.96
N PHE A 68 13.92 -9.88 -2.51
CA PHE A 68 12.95 -8.90 -3.00
C PHE A 68 13.15 -8.62 -4.50
N ALA A 69 14.38 -8.44 -4.97
CA ALA A 69 14.66 -8.25 -6.39
C ALA A 69 14.13 -9.41 -7.24
N GLU A 70 14.34 -10.67 -6.80
CA GLU A 70 13.84 -11.86 -7.48
C GLU A 70 12.31 -11.91 -7.48
N LEU A 71 11.67 -11.72 -6.33
CA LEU A 71 10.21 -11.79 -6.20
C LEU A 71 9.50 -10.74 -7.04
N PHE A 72 10.11 -9.56 -7.20
CA PHE A 72 9.57 -8.47 -8.01
C PHE A 72 10.08 -8.49 -9.46
N GLY A 73 10.94 -9.45 -9.83
CA GLY A 73 11.48 -9.56 -11.19
C GLY A 73 12.34 -8.36 -11.60
N THR A 74 13.16 -7.85 -10.68
CA THR A 74 13.98 -6.64 -10.87
C THR A 74 15.47 -6.94 -10.73
N GLU A 75 16.30 -5.99 -11.16
CA GLU A 75 17.76 -6.13 -11.14
C GLU A 75 18.36 -5.89 -9.76
N SER A 76 17.71 -5.05 -8.93
CA SER A 76 18.23 -4.62 -7.63
C SER A 76 17.11 -4.18 -6.70
N ALA A 77 17.41 -4.15 -5.40
CA ALA A 77 16.49 -3.71 -4.36
C ALA A 77 17.20 -2.96 -3.23
N ILE A 78 16.45 -2.13 -2.52
CA ILE A 78 16.75 -1.58 -1.20
C ILE A 78 15.66 -2.08 -0.28
N VAL A 79 16.00 -2.83 0.75
CA VAL A 79 15.05 -3.34 1.76
C VAL A 79 15.62 -3.07 3.14
N ARG A 80 15.17 -1.99 3.76
CA ARG A 80 15.86 -1.43 4.93
C ARG A 80 14.92 -1.06 6.07
N PRO A 81 15.25 -1.47 7.30
CA PRO A 81 14.59 -0.95 8.49
C PRO A 81 14.79 0.56 8.71
N HIS A 82 15.84 1.16 8.12
CA HIS A 82 16.15 2.59 8.18
C HIS A 82 15.20 3.47 7.35
N ILE A 83 14.44 2.89 6.45
CA ILE A 83 13.39 3.61 5.73
C ILE A 83 12.19 3.73 6.67
N ALA A 84 11.99 4.91 7.23
CA ALA A 84 11.07 5.16 8.34
C ALA A 84 9.58 4.89 8.01
N SER A 85 9.21 4.94 6.73
CA SER A 85 7.81 4.77 6.29
C SER A 85 7.73 4.56 4.78
N GLY A 86 6.54 4.21 4.27
CA GLY A 86 6.27 4.21 2.82
C GLY A 86 6.46 5.60 2.20
N THR A 87 6.02 6.65 2.88
CA THR A 87 6.23 8.05 2.45
C THR A 87 7.73 8.37 2.33
N HIS A 88 8.57 7.92 3.28
CA HIS A 88 10.02 8.08 3.19
C HIS A 88 10.59 7.29 1.98
N ALA A 89 10.14 6.06 1.75
CA ALA A 89 10.57 5.27 0.59
C ALA A 89 10.26 5.98 -0.74
N ILE A 90 9.04 6.53 -0.88
CA ILE A 90 8.64 7.30 -2.05
C ILE A 90 9.49 8.58 -2.18
N SER A 91 9.69 9.32 -1.07
CA SER A 91 10.54 10.51 -1.03
C SER A 91 11.95 10.21 -1.54
N LEU A 92 12.59 9.13 -1.07
CA LEU A 92 13.90 8.69 -1.56
C LEU A 92 13.92 8.48 -3.08
N CYS A 93 12.86 7.89 -3.64
CA CYS A 93 12.73 7.72 -5.09
C CYS A 93 12.60 9.05 -5.82
N LEU A 94 11.72 9.93 -5.35
CA LEU A 94 11.47 11.24 -5.97
C LEU A 94 12.74 12.09 -6.01
N PHE A 95 13.43 12.23 -4.87
CA PHE A 95 14.70 13.00 -4.79
C PHE A 95 15.90 12.29 -5.42
N GLY A 96 15.87 10.95 -5.49
CA GLY A 96 16.94 10.18 -6.12
C GLY A 96 16.89 10.19 -7.65
N LEU A 97 15.69 10.24 -8.21
CA LEU A 97 15.47 10.12 -9.65
C LEU A 97 15.30 11.45 -10.37
N THR A 98 15.31 12.58 -9.64
CA THR A 98 15.18 13.92 -10.23
C THR A 98 16.29 14.86 -9.81
N LEU A 99 16.51 15.88 -10.61
CA LEU A 99 17.46 16.97 -10.40
C LEU A 99 16.73 18.32 -10.53
N PRO A 100 17.31 19.42 -10.02
CA PRO A 100 16.78 20.77 -10.26
C PRO A 100 16.56 21.02 -11.75
N GLY A 101 15.40 21.52 -12.11
CA GLY A 101 14.97 21.73 -13.50
C GLY A 101 14.22 20.58 -14.14
N ASP A 102 14.18 19.40 -13.51
CA ASP A 102 13.40 18.25 -13.99
C ASP A 102 11.89 18.43 -13.73
N HIS A 103 11.10 17.60 -14.40
CA HIS A 103 9.65 17.53 -14.24
C HIS A 103 9.21 16.11 -13.88
N ILE A 104 8.31 16.02 -12.89
CA ILE A 104 7.58 14.80 -12.50
C ILE A 104 6.17 14.89 -13.03
N LEU A 105 5.70 13.80 -13.66
CA LEU A 105 4.33 13.66 -14.15
C LEU A 105 3.63 12.51 -13.42
N SER A 106 2.52 12.78 -12.71
CA SER A 106 1.67 11.71 -12.19
C SER A 106 0.69 11.24 -13.26
N ALA A 107 0.65 9.94 -13.53
CA ALA A 107 -0.24 9.32 -14.51
C ALA A 107 -1.56 8.81 -13.91
N THR A 108 -1.79 9.01 -12.61
CA THR A 108 -2.96 8.52 -11.87
C THR A 108 -3.67 9.62 -11.06
N GLY A 109 -3.52 10.87 -11.51
CA GLY A 109 -4.06 12.04 -10.84
C GLY A 109 -3.22 12.47 -9.63
N LYS A 110 -3.85 13.23 -8.76
CA LYS A 110 -3.24 13.75 -7.53
C LYS A 110 -2.70 12.60 -6.68
N PRO A 111 -1.47 12.69 -6.15
CA PRO A 111 -0.88 11.67 -5.30
C PRO A 111 -1.55 11.65 -3.92
N TYR A 112 -1.16 10.66 -3.10
CA TYR A 112 -1.62 10.54 -1.72
C TYR A 112 -1.26 11.80 -0.90
N ASP A 113 -2.14 12.22 -0.01
CA ASP A 113 -2.10 13.51 0.71
C ASP A 113 -0.72 13.82 1.34
N THR A 114 -0.05 12.82 1.92
CA THR A 114 1.27 13.02 2.55
C THR A 114 2.40 13.37 1.57
N LEU A 115 2.19 13.20 0.27
CA LEU A 115 3.15 13.56 -0.77
C LEU A 115 3.01 15.01 -1.25
N GLU A 116 1.90 15.67 -0.93
CA GLU A 116 1.65 17.04 -1.39
C GLU A 116 2.71 18.03 -0.90
N GLU A 117 3.10 17.94 0.37
CA GLU A 117 4.16 18.77 0.93
C GLU A 117 5.54 18.41 0.37
N ILE A 118 5.83 17.11 0.17
CA ILE A 118 7.09 16.65 -0.41
C ILE A 118 7.26 17.19 -1.82
N ILE A 119 6.20 17.17 -2.61
CA ILE A 119 6.18 17.70 -3.98
C ILE A 119 6.14 19.23 -3.96
N GLY A 120 5.43 19.83 -3.02
CA GLY A 120 5.22 21.27 -2.92
C GLY A 120 3.97 21.73 -3.68
N MET A 121 2.83 21.02 -3.54
CA MET A 121 1.60 21.25 -4.30
C MET A 121 0.70 22.37 -3.76
N ASN A 122 1.10 23.10 -2.73
CA ASN A 122 0.32 24.21 -2.19
C ASN A 122 0.34 25.45 -3.10
N ASP A 123 -0.65 26.34 -2.95
CA ASP A 123 -0.76 27.61 -3.70
C ASP A 123 0.16 28.73 -3.17
N GLY A 124 0.85 28.49 -2.03
CA GLY A 124 1.73 29.47 -1.38
C GLY A 124 3.20 29.35 -1.78
N PRO A 125 4.11 29.90 -0.97
CA PRO A 125 5.54 29.65 -1.11
C PRO A 125 5.85 28.16 -1.10
N ALA A 126 6.92 27.74 -1.77
CA ALA A 126 7.34 26.34 -1.75
C ALA A 126 7.61 25.88 -0.31
N PRO A 127 7.05 24.76 0.14
CA PRO A 127 7.39 24.21 1.45
C PRO A 127 8.90 23.94 1.55
N VAL A 128 9.46 24.23 2.70
CA VAL A 128 10.90 24.02 2.95
C VAL A 128 11.26 22.55 2.79
N GLY A 129 12.30 22.27 2.01
CA GLY A 129 12.73 20.90 1.72
C GLY A 129 11.94 20.18 0.62
N SER A 130 10.93 20.84 0.02
CA SER A 130 10.12 20.25 -1.05
C SER A 130 10.87 20.17 -2.39
N LEU A 131 10.39 19.31 -3.27
CA LEU A 131 10.89 19.22 -4.66
C LEU A 131 10.73 20.55 -5.40
N ARG A 132 9.62 21.27 -5.16
CA ARG A 132 9.39 22.59 -5.75
C ARG A 132 10.42 23.62 -5.29
N GLU A 133 10.79 23.62 -3.99
CA GLU A 133 11.87 24.50 -3.49
C GLU A 133 13.21 24.19 -4.19
N MET A 134 13.45 22.91 -4.51
CA MET A 134 14.65 22.46 -5.24
C MET A 134 14.55 22.68 -6.75
N GLY A 135 13.48 23.30 -7.25
CA GLY A 135 13.30 23.61 -8.66
C GLY A 135 12.84 22.43 -9.53
N VAL A 136 12.24 21.39 -8.92
CA VAL A 136 11.58 20.29 -9.65
C VAL A 136 10.12 20.66 -9.89
N ALA A 137 9.68 20.59 -11.14
CA ALA A 137 8.30 20.84 -11.52
C ALA A 137 7.45 19.58 -11.39
N TYR A 138 6.15 19.78 -11.15
CA TYR A 138 5.16 18.69 -11.06
C TYR A 138 3.92 19.00 -11.89
N SER A 139 3.31 17.96 -12.45
CA SER A 139 1.94 17.99 -12.97
C SER A 139 1.32 16.60 -12.87
N ASP A 140 0.00 16.52 -12.99
CA ASP A 140 -0.72 15.26 -12.96
C ASP A 140 -1.78 15.17 -14.06
N VAL A 141 -2.11 13.94 -14.43
CA VAL A 141 -3.17 13.57 -15.35
C VAL A 141 -4.09 12.60 -14.61
N PRO A 142 -5.39 12.94 -14.47
CA PRO A 142 -6.35 12.05 -13.84
C PRO A 142 -6.53 10.77 -14.66
N LEU A 143 -7.05 9.71 -14.01
CA LEU A 143 -7.52 8.53 -14.74
C LEU A 143 -8.67 8.89 -15.68
N ALA A 144 -8.84 8.12 -16.74
CA ALA A 144 -10.00 8.20 -17.62
C ALA A 144 -11.30 7.87 -16.85
N GLU A 145 -12.45 8.17 -17.44
CA GLU A 145 -13.76 7.95 -16.80
C GLU A 145 -14.03 6.49 -16.43
N ASP A 146 -13.45 5.55 -17.17
CA ASP A 146 -13.53 4.11 -16.89
C ASP A 146 -12.54 3.65 -15.81
N GLY A 147 -11.72 4.56 -15.26
CA GLY A 147 -10.71 4.30 -14.25
C GLY A 147 -9.40 3.75 -14.79
N SER A 148 -9.19 3.69 -16.08
CA SER A 148 -7.93 3.33 -16.72
C SER A 148 -6.95 4.52 -16.79
N ILE A 149 -5.65 4.24 -17.03
CA ILE A 149 -4.67 5.28 -17.30
C ILE A 149 -4.96 5.90 -18.68
N ASP A 150 -5.17 7.22 -18.75
CA ASP A 150 -5.34 7.94 -19.99
C ASP A 150 -3.97 8.15 -20.68
N LEU A 151 -3.57 7.18 -21.50
CA LEU A 151 -2.29 7.20 -22.19
C LEU A 151 -2.10 8.41 -23.10
N ALA A 152 -3.18 8.86 -23.75
CA ALA A 152 -3.11 10.00 -24.68
C ALA A 152 -2.89 11.31 -23.91
N ALA A 153 -3.62 11.51 -22.82
CA ALA A 153 -3.44 12.66 -21.96
C ALA A 153 -2.08 12.65 -21.25
N VAL A 154 -1.61 11.49 -20.79
CA VAL A 154 -0.26 11.34 -20.19
C VAL A 154 0.80 11.68 -21.22
N GLU A 155 0.72 11.16 -22.46
CA GLU A 155 1.69 11.46 -23.52
C GLU A 155 1.70 12.96 -23.86
N ALA A 156 0.53 13.59 -23.95
CA ALA A 156 0.40 15.03 -24.22
C ALA A 156 0.95 15.92 -23.10
N ALA A 157 0.98 15.42 -21.85
CA ALA A 157 1.50 16.14 -20.68
C ALA A 157 3.03 15.99 -20.49
N ILE A 158 3.70 15.10 -21.25
CA ILE A 158 5.15 14.94 -21.20
C ILE A 158 5.82 16.21 -21.73
N ARG A 159 6.80 16.72 -20.97
CA ARG A 159 7.62 17.90 -21.30
C ARG A 159 9.04 17.47 -21.64
N PRO A 160 9.83 18.32 -22.34
CA PRO A 160 11.22 18.00 -22.66
C PRO A 160 12.09 17.69 -21.43
N ASN A 161 11.75 18.27 -20.28
CA ASN A 161 12.42 18.07 -19.01
C ASN A 161 11.74 17.01 -18.11
N THR A 162 10.73 16.29 -18.58
CA THR A 162 10.15 15.17 -17.82
C THR A 162 11.21 14.07 -17.67
N ARG A 163 11.42 13.62 -16.45
CA ARG A 163 12.37 12.54 -16.11
C ARG A 163 11.72 11.39 -15.38
N LEU A 164 10.63 11.65 -14.68
CA LEU A 164 9.94 10.68 -13.88
C LEU A 164 8.44 10.74 -14.16
N VAL A 165 7.86 9.59 -14.48
CA VAL A 165 6.42 9.37 -14.44
C VAL A 165 6.13 8.55 -13.21
N ILE A 166 5.23 9.03 -12.36
CA ILE A 166 4.79 8.31 -11.16
C ILE A 166 3.36 7.83 -11.33
N ALA A 167 3.06 6.70 -10.73
CA ALA A 167 1.72 6.16 -10.69
C ALA A 167 1.43 5.54 -9.32
N GLN A 168 0.27 5.80 -8.76
CA GLN A 168 -0.21 5.21 -7.53
C GLN A 168 -1.17 4.08 -7.84
N ARG A 169 -0.83 2.83 -7.44
CA ARG A 169 -1.63 1.63 -7.70
C ARG A 169 -2.93 1.65 -6.91
N SER A 170 -2.84 1.89 -5.61
CA SER A 170 -3.98 1.94 -4.69
C SER A 170 -4.79 3.24 -4.85
N ARG A 171 -6.06 3.19 -4.44
CA ARG A 171 -6.97 4.34 -4.51
C ARG A 171 -6.68 5.47 -3.53
N GLY A 172 -5.95 5.21 -2.44
CA GLY A 172 -5.91 6.16 -1.32
C GLY A 172 -7.32 6.46 -0.80
N TYR A 173 -7.64 7.73 -0.57
CA TYR A 173 -9.00 8.18 -0.20
C TYR A 173 -9.85 8.63 -1.40
N ALA A 174 -9.45 8.28 -2.61
CA ALA A 174 -10.22 8.61 -3.81
C ALA A 174 -11.29 7.55 -4.12
N TRP A 175 -12.44 7.99 -4.60
CA TRP A 175 -13.49 7.09 -5.11
C TRP A 175 -13.16 6.70 -6.57
N ARG A 176 -12.11 5.91 -6.72
CA ARG A 176 -11.63 5.38 -8.01
C ARG A 176 -11.25 3.91 -7.87
N PRO A 177 -11.18 3.13 -8.96
CA PRO A 177 -10.63 1.79 -8.88
C PRO A 177 -9.14 1.83 -8.51
N SER A 178 -8.67 0.80 -7.82
CA SER A 178 -7.24 0.50 -7.72
C SER A 178 -6.79 -0.22 -8.97
N LEU A 179 -5.54 -0.01 -9.39
CA LEU A 179 -5.05 -0.50 -10.68
C LEU A 179 -4.45 -1.89 -10.55
N MET A 180 -4.84 -2.78 -11.47
CA MET A 180 -4.20 -4.08 -11.61
C MET A 180 -2.75 -3.93 -12.07
N PRO A 181 -1.82 -4.83 -11.71
CA PRO A 181 -0.41 -4.72 -12.12
C PRO A 181 -0.23 -4.61 -13.64
N GLU A 182 -1.00 -5.34 -14.41
CA GLU A 182 -0.99 -5.34 -15.87
C GLU A 182 -1.44 -4.01 -16.50
N ALA A 183 -2.19 -3.19 -15.77
CA ALA A 183 -2.64 -1.89 -16.25
C ALA A 183 -1.48 -0.92 -16.53
N PHE A 184 -0.30 -1.17 -15.97
CA PHE A 184 0.88 -0.36 -16.21
C PHE A 184 1.64 -0.72 -17.48
N ALA A 185 1.39 -1.90 -18.11
CA ALA A 185 2.11 -2.36 -19.28
C ALA A 185 2.03 -1.40 -20.48
N PRO A 186 0.85 -0.87 -20.88
CA PRO A 186 0.77 0.06 -22.00
C PRO A 186 1.52 1.38 -21.74
N LEU A 187 1.49 1.88 -20.49
CA LEU A 187 2.23 3.08 -20.09
C LEU A 187 3.75 2.84 -20.17
N ALA A 188 4.22 1.72 -19.60
CA ALA A 188 5.62 1.34 -19.64
C ALA A 188 6.13 1.18 -21.08
N GLU A 189 5.37 0.49 -21.92
CA GLU A 189 5.71 0.31 -23.35
C GLU A 189 5.82 1.66 -24.09
N MET A 190 4.86 2.55 -23.88
CA MET A 190 4.85 3.88 -24.47
C MET A 190 6.09 4.68 -24.06
N LEU A 191 6.41 4.70 -22.75
CA LEU A 191 7.57 5.40 -22.22
C LEU A 191 8.87 4.81 -22.74
N HIS A 192 9.08 3.51 -22.64
CA HIS A 192 10.32 2.86 -23.06
C HIS A 192 10.60 3.03 -24.56
N ARG A 193 9.56 3.01 -25.38
CA ARG A 193 9.68 3.14 -26.84
C ARG A 193 9.92 4.57 -27.29
N LYS A 194 9.17 5.54 -26.74
CA LYS A 194 9.20 6.93 -27.22
C LYS A 194 10.07 7.86 -26.37
N TYR A 195 10.21 7.55 -25.06
CA TYR A 195 10.85 8.41 -24.08
C TYR A 195 11.80 7.60 -23.15
N PRO A 196 12.84 6.93 -23.69
CA PRO A 196 13.68 5.99 -22.93
C PRO A 196 14.47 6.63 -21.78
N HIS A 197 14.50 7.96 -21.71
CA HIS A 197 15.10 8.72 -20.62
C HIS A 197 14.16 8.97 -19.43
N ILE A 198 12.87 8.66 -19.57
CA ILE A 198 11.86 8.79 -18.52
C ILE A 198 11.72 7.46 -17.79
N ARG A 199 11.75 7.49 -16.46
CA ARG A 199 11.49 6.32 -15.62
C ARG A 199 10.03 6.26 -15.19
N LEU A 200 9.47 5.05 -15.15
CA LEU A 200 8.16 4.77 -14.55
C LEU A 200 8.36 4.24 -13.14
N MET A 201 7.88 4.99 -12.14
CA MET A 201 7.84 4.58 -10.74
C MET A 201 6.40 4.30 -10.31
N VAL A 202 6.16 3.15 -9.67
CA VAL A 202 4.86 2.79 -9.14
C VAL A 202 4.91 2.72 -7.61
N ASP A 203 4.08 3.53 -6.93
CA ASP A 203 3.74 3.31 -5.54
C ASP A 203 2.84 2.08 -5.46
N ASN A 204 3.40 1.00 -4.92
CA ASN A 204 2.78 -0.32 -4.88
C ASN A 204 2.12 -0.64 -3.53
N CYS A 205 2.11 0.31 -2.59
CA CYS A 205 1.49 0.13 -1.28
C CYS A 205 0.08 -0.45 -1.40
N TYR A 206 -0.23 -1.43 -0.56
CA TYR A 206 -1.49 -2.18 -0.49
C TYR A 206 -1.71 -3.20 -1.62
N GLY A 207 -0.89 -3.21 -2.66
CA GLY A 207 -1.06 -4.09 -3.82
C GLY A 207 -0.20 -5.35 -3.79
N GLU A 208 0.87 -5.36 -3.00
CA GLU A 208 1.84 -6.46 -2.97
C GLU A 208 1.17 -7.78 -2.59
N PHE A 209 1.49 -8.84 -3.32
CA PHE A 209 0.95 -10.20 -3.16
C PHE A 209 -0.57 -10.36 -3.34
N VAL A 210 -1.31 -9.29 -3.72
CA VAL A 210 -2.74 -9.39 -4.06
C VAL A 210 -2.93 -10.11 -5.41
N ARG A 211 -1.92 -10.05 -6.27
CA ARG A 211 -1.88 -10.75 -7.56
C ARG A 211 -0.59 -11.56 -7.66
N GLU A 212 -0.52 -12.46 -8.63
CA GLU A 212 0.66 -13.32 -8.85
C GLU A 212 1.90 -12.53 -9.28
N LYS A 213 1.72 -11.39 -9.94
CA LYS A 213 2.78 -10.53 -10.46
C LYS A 213 2.62 -9.10 -9.97
N GLU A 214 3.74 -8.38 -9.90
CA GLU A 214 3.84 -6.99 -9.49
C GLU A 214 4.02 -6.06 -10.71
N PRO A 215 3.82 -4.74 -10.59
CA PRO A 215 3.95 -3.81 -11.71
C PRO A 215 5.29 -3.86 -12.45
N THR A 216 6.37 -4.23 -11.77
CA THR A 216 7.71 -4.41 -12.38
C THR A 216 7.74 -5.51 -13.42
N HIS A 217 6.94 -6.56 -13.26
CA HIS A 217 6.81 -7.62 -14.29
C HIS A 217 6.09 -7.13 -15.56
N TYR A 218 5.46 -5.96 -15.48
CA TYR A 218 4.75 -5.29 -16.57
C TYR A 218 5.45 -4.01 -17.04
N GLY A 219 6.74 -3.85 -16.68
CA GLY A 219 7.60 -2.81 -17.21
C GLY A 219 7.77 -1.57 -16.34
N ALA A 220 7.21 -1.52 -15.12
CA ALA A 220 7.59 -0.46 -14.20
C ALA A 220 9.10 -0.52 -13.90
N ASP A 221 9.79 0.63 -13.99
CA ASP A 221 11.24 0.70 -13.77
C ASP A 221 11.59 0.62 -12.28
N VAL A 222 10.70 1.14 -11.43
CA VAL A 222 10.82 1.16 -9.96
C VAL A 222 9.47 0.89 -9.34
N CYS A 223 9.42 0.01 -8.33
CA CYS A 223 8.30 -0.12 -7.41
C CYS A 223 8.76 0.17 -5.99
N VAL A 224 7.89 0.76 -5.20
CA VAL A 224 8.20 1.22 -3.85
C VAL A 224 7.04 0.95 -2.91
N GLY A 225 7.34 0.66 -1.63
CA GLY A 225 6.32 0.48 -0.62
C GLY A 225 6.88 0.36 0.80
N SER A 226 6.02 -0.03 1.72
CA SER A 226 6.30 -0.12 3.16
C SER A 226 6.37 -1.56 3.61
N LEU A 227 7.35 -1.88 4.47
CA LEU A 227 7.47 -3.21 5.07
C LEU A 227 6.45 -3.45 6.21
N ILE A 228 5.87 -2.41 6.81
CA ILE A 228 4.80 -2.60 7.80
C ILE A 228 3.42 -2.83 7.16
N LYS A 229 3.36 -2.88 5.82
CA LYS A 229 2.16 -3.21 5.05
C LYS A 229 2.24 -4.66 4.54
N ASN A 230 1.69 -4.92 3.36
CA ASN A 230 1.58 -6.26 2.77
C ASN A 230 2.89 -7.09 2.85
N PRO A 231 4.07 -6.58 2.42
CA PRO A 231 5.26 -7.41 2.37
C PRO A 231 5.79 -7.87 3.72
N GLY A 232 5.44 -7.16 4.78
CA GLY A 232 5.85 -7.53 6.14
C GLY A 232 4.94 -8.52 6.83
N GLY A 233 3.81 -8.92 6.21
CA GLY A 233 2.93 -9.97 6.70
C GLY A 233 2.37 -9.76 8.11
N GLY A 234 2.35 -8.50 8.62
CA GLY A 234 1.96 -8.17 9.99
C GLY A 234 3.02 -8.45 11.05
N ILE A 235 4.28 -8.76 10.63
CA ILE A 235 5.38 -9.14 11.53
C ILE A 235 6.54 -8.15 11.46
N ALA A 236 6.84 -7.59 10.28
CA ALA A 236 7.91 -6.61 10.13
C ALA A 236 7.62 -5.34 10.95
N PRO A 237 8.53 -4.94 11.87
CA PRO A 237 8.24 -3.87 12.84
C PRO A 237 8.41 -2.46 12.28
N THR A 238 9.07 -2.30 11.14
CA THR A 238 9.45 -1.02 10.53
C THR A 238 9.97 -1.23 9.12
N GLY A 239 10.28 -0.16 8.41
CA GLY A 239 11.04 -0.24 7.18
C GLY A 239 10.24 0.00 5.92
N GLY A 240 10.98 0.06 4.82
CA GLY A 240 10.45 0.18 3.47
C GLY A 240 11.27 -0.62 2.47
N TYR A 241 10.72 -0.78 1.28
CA TYR A 241 11.40 -1.41 0.16
C TYR A 241 11.31 -0.54 -1.09
N ILE A 242 12.33 -0.63 -1.93
CA ILE A 242 12.39 -0.04 -3.26
C ILE A 242 13.06 -1.09 -4.15
N VAL A 243 12.40 -1.47 -5.23
CA VAL A 243 12.90 -2.48 -6.18
C VAL A 243 12.87 -1.90 -7.59
N GLY A 244 13.83 -2.26 -8.43
CA GLY A 244 13.85 -1.72 -9.77
C GLY A 244 15.13 -1.98 -10.55
N LYS A 245 15.33 -1.17 -11.60
CA LYS A 245 16.54 -1.19 -12.41
C LYS A 245 17.76 -0.77 -11.59
N LYS A 246 18.89 -1.42 -11.82
CA LYS A 246 20.11 -1.26 -11.03
C LYS A 246 20.58 0.20 -10.97
N ASP A 247 20.58 0.91 -12.07
CA ASP A 247 20.98 2.31 -12.14
C ASP A 247 20.06 3.26 -11.36
N ALA A 248 18.76 2.97 -11.36
CA ALA A 248 17.78 3.71 -10.57
C ALA A 248 17.98 3.46 -9.07
N ILE A 249 18.13 2.20 -8.66
CA ILE A 249 18.36 1.80 -7.26
C ILE A 249 19.68 2.41 -6.74
N GLU A 250 20.74 2.41 -7.54
CA GLU A 250 22.00 3.03 -7.16
C GLU A 250 21.82 4.53 -6.86
N ARG A 251 21.16 5.29 -7.75
CA ARG A 251 20.88 6.72 -7.55
C ARG A 251 20.06 6.98 -6.30
N ILE A 252 19.02 6.17 -6.05
CA ILE A 252 18.16 6.28 -4.89
C ILE A 252 18.95 5.99 -3.61
N SER A 253 19.84 5.00 -3.63
CA SER A 253 20.65 4.63 -2.47
C SER A 253 21.56 5.77 -1.97
N TYR A 254 21.97 6.68 -2.87
CA TYR A 254 22.74 7.88 -2.51
C TYR A 254 21.92 8.91 -1.72
N ARG A 255 20.58 8.82 -1.75
CA ARG A 255 19.70 9.63 -0.90
C ARG A 255 19.45 8.96 0.45
N LEU A 256 19.48 7.64 0.49
CA LEU A 256 19.34 6.89 1.74
C LEU A 256 20.59 7.03 2.63
N THR A 257 21.77 7.04 2.01
CA THR A 257 23.07 7.14 2.69
C THR A 257 23.82 8.38 2.23
N ALA A 258 24.78 8.23 1.31
CA ALA A 258 25.50 9.34 0.72
C ALA A 258 26.05 8.96 -0.67
N PRO A 259 26.30 9.92 -1.57
CA PRO A 259 27.01 9.68 -2.82
C PRO A 259 28.35 8.97 -2.59
N GLY A 260 28.60 7.91 -3.35
CA GLY A 260 29.79 7.08 -3.23
C GLY A 260 29.77 6.00 -2.14
N ILE A 261 28.77 6.02 -1.27
CA ILE A 261 28.53 4.99 -0.24
C ILE A 261 27.41 4.05 -0.68
N GLY A 262 26.24 4.60 -0.98
CA GLY A 262 25.11 3.86 -1.54
C GLY A 262 24.65 2.68 -0.68
N LEU A 263 24.63 1.48 -1.27
CA LEU A 263 24.14 0.25 -0.63
C LEU A 263 25.14 -0.40 0.33
N GLU A 264 26.41 -0.01 0.33
CA GLU A 264 27.50 -0.70 1.02
C GLU A 264 27.37 -0.66 2.56
N VAL A 265 26.70 0.35 3.11
CA VAL A 265 26.54 0.55 4.54
C VAL A 265 25.09 0.50 4.98
N GLY A 266 24.90 0.38 6.28
CA GLY A 266 23.59 0.36 6.94
C GLY A 266 23.42 -0.88 7.79
N SER A 267 24.09 -0.89 8.95
CA SER A 267 23.95 -1.93 9.96
C SER A 267 22.58 -1.88 10.61
N TYR A 268 22.11 -3.00 11.09
CA TYR A 268 20.91 -3.08 11.91
C TYR A 268 21.19 -3.88 13.17
N ALA A 269 21.08 -3.22 14.33
CA ALA A 269 21.36 -3.83 15.64
C ALA A 269 20.24 -4.77 16.12
N GLY A 270 19.08 -4.79 15.44
CA GLY A 270 18.02 -5.76 15.66
C GLY A 270 18.18 -7.00 14.78
N SER A 271 17.32 -7.99 15.00
CA SER A 271 17.27 -9.19 14.17
C SER A 271 16.55 -8.94 12.85
N TYR A 272 17.07 -9.47 11.76
CA TYR A 272 16.35 -9.51 10.47
C TYR A 272 15.24 -10.59 10.43
N GLN A 273 15.15 -11.47 11.44
CA GLN A 273 14.12 -12.52 11.48
C GLN A 273 12.70 -12.01 11.19
N PRO A 274 12.21 -10.90 11.80
CA PRO A 274 10.86 -10.43 11.55
C PRO A 274 10.61 -10.03 10.08
N PHE A 275 11.62 -9.54 9.38
CA PHE A 275 11.51 -9.19 7.96
C PHE A 275 11.43 -10.42 7.07
N TYR A 276 12.26 -11.42 7.31
CA TYR A 276 12.21 -12.70 6.59
C TYR A 276 10.91 -13.44 6.88
N GLN A 277 10.54 -13.57 8.15
CA GLN A 277 9.32 -14.26 8.57
C GLN A 277 8.08 -13.51 8.04
N GLY A 278 8.08 -12.18 8.10
CA GLY A 278 7.01 -11.36 7.56
C GLY A 278 6.83 -11.55 6.05
N LEU A 279 7.92 -11.55 5.29
CA LEU A 279 7.88 -11.81 3.86
C LEU A 279 7.36 -13.23 3.55
N PHE A 280 7.77 -14.24 4.34
CA PHE A 280 7.26 -15.60 4.19
C PHE A 280 5.75 -15.68 4.46
N MET A 281 5.25 -14.94 5.44
CA MET A 281 3.83 -14.88 5.80
C MET A 281 3.00 -13.98 4.87
N ALA A 282 3.62 -13.08 4.12
CA ALA A 282 2.93 -12.05 3.35
C ALA A 282 1.84 -12.59 2.40
N PRO A 283 2.07 -13.65 1.59
CA PRO A 283 1.02 -14.18 0.72
C PRO A 283 -0.21 -14.65 1.50
N HIS A 284 -0.01 -15.32 2.66
CA HIS A 284 -1.08 -15.76 3.53
C HIS A 284 -1.86 -14.59 4.12
N THR A 285 -1.15 -13.67 4.77
CA THR A 285 -1.76 -12.53 5.46
C THR A 285 -2.54 -11.64 4.48
N VAL A 286 -1.98 -11.41 3.28
CA VAL A 286 -2.65 -10.64 2.23
C VAL A 286 -3.92 -11.35 1.75
N CYS A 287 -3.91 -12.67 1.57
CA CYS A 287 -5.11 -13.44 1.25
C CYS A 287 -6.20 -13.26 2.31
N GLN A 288 -5.85 -13.32 3.61
CA GLN A 288 -6.81 -13.11 4.70
C GLN A 288 -7.38 -11.68 4.70
N ALA A 289 -6.54 -10.67 4.45
CA ALA A 289 -6.96 -9.28 4.33
C ALA A 289 -7.93 -9.07 3.14
N VAL A 290 -7.63 -9.63 1.98
CA VAL A 290 -8.49 -9.54 0.79
C VAL A 290 -9.82 -10.27 1.02
N LYS A 291 -9.82 -11.46 1.65
CA LYS A 291 -11.05 -12.17 2.03
C LYS A 291 -11.92 -11.31 2.96
N THR A 292 -11.30 -10.64 3.94
CA THR A 292 -11.99 -9.71 4.85
C THR A 292 -12.62 -8.55 4.09
N ALA A 293 -11.89 -7.95 3.14
CA ALA A 293 -12.38 -6.88 2.28
C ALA A 293 -13.57 -7.35 1.41
N CYS A 294 -13.50 -8.56 0.83
CA CYS A 294 -14.61 -9.14 0.06
C CYS A 294 -15.86 -9.35 0.95
N LEU A 295 -15.66 -9.84 2.17
CA LEU A 295 -16.77 -10.03 3.12
C LEU A 295 -17.42 -8.69 3.48
N ALA A 296 -16.62 -7.67 3.78
CA ALA A 296 -17.12 -6.33 4.06
C ALA A 296 -17.97 -5.78 2.90
N ALA A 297 -17.48 -5.90 1.66
CA ALA A 297 -18.24 -5.51 0.49
C ALA A 297 -19.59 -6.24 0.41
N ALA A 298 -19.59 -7.58 0.52
CA ALA A 298 -20.80 -8.38 0.40
C ALA A 298 -21.83 -8.05 1.49
N VAL A 299 -21.39 -7.87 2.73
CA VAL A 299 -22.27 -7.52 3.87
C VAL A 299 -22.92 -6.15 3.66
N PHE A 300 -22.15 -5.15 3.27
CA PHE A 300 -22.68 -3.80 3.06
C PHE A 300 -23.50 -3.66 1.79
N GLU A 301 -23.24 -4.47 0.76
CA GLU A 301 -24.10 -4.60 -0.43
C GLU A 301 -25.48 -5.18 -0.08
N GLU A 302 -25.55 -6.23 0.80
CA GLU A 302 -26.81 -6.77 1.31
C GLU A 302 -27.63 -5.69 2.08
N LEU A 303 -26.95 -4.74 2.70
CA LEU A 303 -27.57 -3.61 3.40
C LEU A 303 -27.91 -2.43 2.45
N GLY A 304 -27.74 -2.59 1.15
CA GLY A 304 -28.05 -1.57 0.13
C GLY A 304 -27.08 -0.39 0.12
N MET A 305 -25.86 -0.57 0.63
CA MET A 305 -24.81 0.45 0.58
C MET A 305 -23.96 0.28 -0.67
N VAL A 306 -23.39 1.39 -1.16
CA VAL A 306 -22.48 1.39 -2.31
C VAL A 306 -21.07 1.04 -1.83
N THR A 307 -20.47 0.05 -2.47
CA THR A 307 -19.11 -0.41 -2.17
C THR A 307 -18.22 -0.33 -3.41
N THR A 308 -16.94 -0.16 -3.23
CA THR A 308 -15.96 -0.26 -4.32
C THR A 308 -14.60 -0.78 -3.80
N PRO A 309 -14.04 -1.87 -4.39
CA PRO A 309 -14.66 -2.72 -5.42
C PRO A 309 -15.91 -3.43 -4.90
N SER A 310 -16.77 -3.93 -5.81
CA SER A 310 -17.88 -4.81 -5.39
C SER A 310 -17.33 -6.14 -4.87
N SER A 311 -18.17 -6.88 -4.13
CA SER A 311 -17.79 -8.16 -3.51
C SER A 311 -17.28 -9.20 -4.50
N THR A 312 -17.73 -9.13 -5.76
CA THR A 312 -17.39 -10.07 -6.82
C THR A 312 -16.28 -9.58 -7.77
N THR A 313 -15.87 -8.31 -7.66
CA THR A 313 -14.80 -7.73 -8.47
C THR A 313 -13.44 -8.27 -8.04
N GLU A 314 -12.57 -8.61 -9.01
CA GLU A 314 -11.19 -8.97 -8.73
C GLU A 314 -10.45 -7.81 -8.05
N ARG A 315 -9.60 -8.15 -7.09
CA ARG A 315 -8.92 -7.17 -6.24
C ARG A 315 -7.56 -6.79 -6.80
N ALA A 316 -7.26 -5.49 -6.75
CA ALA A 316 -5.95 -4.93 -7.07
C ALA A 316 -5.15 -4.52 -5.82
N ASP A 317 -5.86 -4.34 -4.69
CA ASP A 317 -5.29 -4.03 -3.38
C ASP A 317 -6.16 -4.63 -2.25
N ILE A 318 -5.80 -4.35 -1.00
CA ILE A 318 -6.51 -4.83 0.21
C ILE A 318 -7.59 -3.85 0.70
N ILE A 319 -7.82 -2.73 0.03
CA ILE A 319 -8.73 -1.68 0.51
C ILE A 319 -10.16 -1.97 0.06
N GLN A 320 -11.10 -1.80 1.01
CA GLN A 320 -12.53 -1.78 0.76
C GLN A 320 -13.11 -0.41 1.12
N ALA A 321 -13.60 0.30 0.12
CA ALA A 321 -14.34 1.55 0.34
C ALA A 321 -15.84 1.28 0.43
N ILE A 322 -16.50 1.89 1.42
CA ILE A 322 -17.92 1.72 1.72
C ILE A 322 -18.53 3.10 1.97
N GLN A 323 -19.54 3.50 1.19
CA GLN A 323 -20.25 4.77 1.41
C GLN A 323 -21.23 4.64 2.58
N MET A 324 -20.89 5.24 3.71
CA MET A 324 -21.72 5.27 4.90
C MET A 324 -22.85 6.32 4.82
N LYS A 325 -22.69 7.32 3.94
CA LYS A 325 -23.64 8.41 3.63
C LYS A 325 -23.89 9.40 4.76
N THR A 326 -23.60 9.08 6.01
CA THR A 326 -23.74 10.00 7.14
C THR A 326 -22.53 9.92 8.06
N PRO A 327 -22.18 11.03 8.76
CA PRO A 327 -21.06 11.04 9.69
C PRO A 327 -21.28 10.08 10.87
N GLU A 328 -22.53 9.93 11.36
CA GLU A 328 -22.86 9.05 12.49
C GLU A 328 -22.56 7.59 12.15
N ARG A 329 -22.94 7.13 10.93
CA ARG A 329 -22.65 5.78 10.47
C ARG A 329 -21.14 5.56 10.34
N LEU A 330 -20.44 6.55 9.80
CA LEU A 330 -19.00 6.51 9.59
C LEU A 330 -18.27 6.35 10.93
N VAL A 331 -18.60 7.19 11.91
CA VAL A 331 -18.01 7.13 13.27
C VAL A 331 -18.36 5.81 13.96
N ALA A 332 -19.64 5.38 13.93
CA ALA A 332 -20.08 4.14 14.56
C ALA A 332 -19.36 2.90 13.96
N PHE A 333 -19.16 2.88 12.63
CA PHE A 333 -18.40 1.83 11.97
C PHE A 333 -16.95 1.76 12.46
N CYS A 334 -16.23 2.89 12.45
CA CYS A 334 -14.85 2.94 12.92
C CYS A 334 -14.73 2.58 14.41
N GLN A 335 -15.66 3.04 15.25
CA GLN A 335 -15.71 2.65 16.67
C GLN A 335 -15.89 1.14 16.82
N GLY A 336 -16.76 0.51 16.04
CA GLY A 336 -16.97 -0.94 16.08
C GLY A 336 -15.74 -1.74 15.65
N ILE A 337 -15.03 -1.29 14.61
CA ILE A 337 -13.75 -1.90 14.21
C ILE A 337 -12.71 -1.75 15.33
N GLN A 338 -12.58 -0.56 15.95
CA GLN A 338 -11.66 -0.34 17.06
C GLN A 338 -12.00 -1.23 18.27
N MET A 339 -13.25 -1.37 18.63
CA MET A 339 -13.70 -2.22 19.73
C MET A 339 -13.39 -3.70 19.52
N ALA A 340 -13.20 -4.13 18.28
CA ALA A 340 -12.80 -5.51 17.93
C ALA A 340 -11.30 -5.66 17.75
N SER A 341 -10.52 -4.59 17.84
CA SER A 341 -9.07 -4.63 17.68
C SER A 341 -8.38 -5.29 18.89
N PRO A 342 -7.25 -5.98 18.70
CA PRO A 342 -6.53 -6.61 19.81
C PRO A 342 -5.84 -5.60 20.73
N ILE A 343 -5.55 -4.40 20.21
CA ILE A 343 -4.86 -3.31 20.92
C ILE A 343 -5.83 -2.14 21.05
N ASP A 344 -5.82 -1.50 22.22
CA ASP A 344 -6.63 -0.31 22.51
C ASP A 344 -8.15 -0.45 22.20
N SER A 345 -8.69 -1.64 22.37
CA SER A 345 -10.12 -1.94 22.09
C SER A 345 -11.09 -1.09 22.91
N MET A 346 -10.66 -0.53 24.02
CA MET A 346 -11.47 0.37 24.87
C MET A 346 -11.50 1.81 24.36
N ALA A 347 -10.62 2.18 23.43
CA ALA A 347 -10.63 3.51 22.84
C ALA A 347 -11.83 3.67 21.92
N LEU A 348 -12.45 4.86 21.96
CA LEU A 348 -13.53 5.23 21.05
C LEU A 348 -12.98 6.33 20.14
N PRO A 349 -12.65 6.01 18.89
CA PRO A 349 -12.15 7.01 17.96
C PRO A 349 -13.21 8.07 17.65
N GLU A 350 -12.76 9.32 17.61
CA GLU A 350 -13.54 10.49 17.25
C GLU A 350 -12.86 11.25 16.10
N PRO A 351 -13.60 12.08 15.35
CA PRO A 351 -13.00 12.93 14.32
C PRO A 351 -11.96 13.87 14.90
N TRP A 352 -10.76 13.91 14.33
CA TRP A 352 -9.70 14.82 14.73
C TRP A 352 -8.84 15.27 13.54
N ALA A 353 -8.20 16.43 13.68
CA ALA A 353 -7.30 16.98 12.66
C ALA A 353 -5.95 16.24 12.72
N MET A 354 -5.62 15.55 11.65
CA MET A 354 -4.35 14.84 11.53
C MET A 354 -3.36 15.63 10.67
N PRO A 355 -2.06 15.64 11.03
CA PRO A 355 -1.02 16.24 10.19
C PRO A 355 -1.01 15.62 8.77
N GLY A 356 -1.00 16.48 7.74
CA GLY A 356 -0.98 16.05 6.35
C GLY A 356 -2.35 15.78 5.73
N TYR A 357 -3.46 15.98 6.45
CA TYR A 357 -4.82 15.80 5.95
C TYR A 357 -5.60 17.11 5.97
N GLN A 358 -6.40 17.36 4.94
CA GLN A 358 -7.23 18.57 4.83
C GLN A 358 -8.51 18.47 5.70
N ASP A 359 -9.13 17.29 5.72
CA ASP A 359 -10.32 17.02 6.52
C ASP A 359 -9.97 16.35 7.83
N GLN A 360 -10.86 16.45 8.83
CA GLN A 360 -10.79 15.60 10.01
C GLN A 360 -10.94 14.13 9.58
N VAL A 361 -10.26 13.24 10.28
CA VAL A 361 -10.31 11.79 10.01
C VAL A 361 -10.69 11.06 11.29
N VAL A 362 -11.58 10.07 11.20
CA VAL A 362 -11.78 9.05 12.24
C VAL A 362 -10.92 7.85 11.85
N MET A 363 -10.07 7.37 12.76
CA MET A 363 -9.17 6.26 12.48
C MET A 363 -9.33 5.16 13.52
N ALA A 364 -9.68 3.96 13.07
CA ALA A 364 -9.61 2.72 13.85
C ALA A 364 -8.31 1.99 13.48
N ALA A 365 -7.37 1.91 14.40
CA ALA A 365 -6.01 1.41 14.14
C ALA A 365 -5.42 0.71 15.37
N GLY A 366 -6.16 -0.21 15.98
CA GLY A 366 -5.69 -1.03 17.11
C GLY A 366 -4.77 -2.15 16.66
N THR A 367 -3.57 -1.80 16.19
CA THR A 367 -2.61 -2.68 15.54
C THR A 367 -1.37 -2.93 16.40
N PHE A 368 -0.74 -4.12 16.30
CA PHE A 368 0.51 -4.45 17.01
C PHE A 368 1.69 -3.59 16.53
N VAL A 369 1.73 -3.32 15.23
CA VAL A 369 2.70 -2.40 14.62
C VAL A 369 1.96 -1.12 14.26
N SER A 370 2.35 -0.01 14.88
CA SER A 370 1.70 1.28 14.67
C SER A 370 1.68 1.68 13.19
N GLY A 371 0.49 1.91 12.65
CA GLY A 371 0.29 2.27 11.24
C GLY A 371 0.33 1.11 10.25
N ALA A 372 0.39 -0.14 10.71
CA ALA A 372 0.36 -1.34 9.86
C ALA A 372 -1.03 -1.59 9.31
N SER A 373 -1.27 -1.18 8.07
CA SER A 373 -2.55 -1.34 7.39
C SER A 373 -2.82 -2.76 6.85
N ILE A 374 -1.85 -3.66 6.93
CA ILE A 374 -2.10 -5.10 6.72
C ILE A 374 -2.82 -5.72 7.94
N GLU A 375 -2.70 -5.12 9.10
CA GLU A 375 -3.55 -5.39 10.24
C GLU A 375 -4.90 -4.67 10.05
N LEU A 376 -5.96 -5.19 10.65
CA LEU A 376 -7.29 -4.63 10.47
C LEU A 376 -7.36 -3.18 10.95
N SER A 377 -7.74 -2.29 10.06
CA SER A 377 -7.90 -0.87 10.32
C SER A 377 -8.98 -0.26 9.42
N ALA A 378 -9.46 0.92 9.79
CA ALA A 378 -10.38 1.69 8.98
C ALA A 378 -10.09 3.18 9.10
N ASP A 379 -9.96 3.84 7.97
CA ASP A 379 -9.76 5.29 7.86
C ASP A 379 -11.03 5.93 7.29
N ALA A 380 -11.43 7.05 7.85
CA ALA A 380 -12.71 7.66 7.54
C ALA A 380 -12.61 9.19 7.53
N PRO A 381 -12.28 9.81 6.37
CA PRO A 381 -12.29 11.27 6.24
C PRO A 381 -13.72 11.80 6.38
N MET A 382 -13.89 12.85 7.17
CA MET A 382 -15.15 13.47 7.52
C MET A 382 -15.65 14.41 6.41
N ARG A 383 -15.83 13.86 5.22
CA ARG A 383 -16.36 14.57 4.03
C ARG A 383 -17.36 13.71 3.28
N GLU A 384 -18.33 14.33 2.63
CA GLU A 384 -19.27 13.61 1.78
C GLU A 384 -18.58 12.82 0.66
N PRO A 385 -19.07 11.61 0.33
CA PRO A 385 -20.28 10.93 0.84
C PRO A 385 -20.05 10.10 2.11
N PHE A 386 -19.11 10.49 2.98
CA PHE A 386 -18.75 9.79 4.23
C PHE A 386 -18.36 8.34 3.98
N THR A 387 -17.23 8.17 3.31
CA THR A 387 -16.71 6.86 2.91
C THR A 387 -15.75 6.31 3.96
N ALA A 388 -16.01 5.08 4.42
CA ALA A 388 -15.07 4.31 5.19
C ALA A 388 -14.12 3.56 4.24
N TYR A 389 -12.82 3.63 4.52
CA TYR A 389 -11.77 2.85 3.84
C TYR A 389 -11.24 1.83 4.83
N MET A 390 -11.74 0.60 4.72
CA MET A 390 -11.32 -0.53 5.55
C MET A 390 -10.24 -1.32 4.84
N GLN A 391 -9.22 -1.74 5.57
CA GLN A 391 -8.13 -2.55 5.03
C GLN A 391 -7.58 -3.52 6.06
N GLY A 392 -6.89 -4.55 5.57
CA GLY A 392 -6.15 -5.47 6.41
C GLY A 392 -6.99 -6.54 7.08
N GLY A 393 -6.31 -7.24 7.95
CA GLY A 393 -6.82 -8.39 8.72
C GLY A 393 -5.82 -9.52 8.68
N LEU A 394 -5.06 -9.73 9.78
CA LEU A 394 -4.08 -10.81 9.89
C LEU A 394 -4.71 -12.19 9.75
N THR A 395 -5.95 -12.32 10.15
CA THR A 395 -6.75 -13.52 9.97
C THR A 395 -8.17 -13.15 9.52
N TYR A 396 -8.71 -13.91 8.59
CA TYR A 396 -10.10 -13.74 8.12
C TYR A 396 -11.11 -13.81 9.25
N ILE A 397 -10.93 -14.72 10.20
CA ILE A 397 -11.85 -14.91 11.33
C ILE A 397 -11.90 -13.66 12.21
N HIS A 398 -10.75 -12.99 12.46
CA HIS A 398 -10.75 -11.72 13.18
C HIS A 398 -11.49 -10.64 12.39
N GLY A 399 -11.28 -10.55 11.08
CA GLY A 399 -12.00 -9.61 10.21
C GLY A 399 -13.53 -9.84 10.25
N ARG A 400 -13.96 -11.09 10.23
CA ARG A 400 -15.37 -11.47 10.34
C ARG A 400 -15.98 -11.04 11.68
N ILE A 401 -15.28 -11.30 12.80
CA ILE A 401 -15.71 -10.86 14.15
C ILE A 401 -15.79 -9.34 14.22
N ALA A 402 -14.82 -8.64 13.66
CA ALA A 402 -14.77 -7.18 13.67
C ALA A 402 -15.93 -6.56 12.86
N LEU A 403 -16.28 -7.15 11.73
CA LEU A 403 -17.46 -6.73 10.96
C LEU A 403 -18.75 -6.93 11.74
N ALA A 404 -18.90 -8.06 12.44
CA ALA A 404 -20.05 -8.29 13.32
C ALA A 404 -20.13 -7.20 14.39
N ARG A 405 -19.01 -6.89 15.05
CA ARG A 405 -18.94 -5.83 16.08
C ARG A 405 -19.22 -4.44 15.52
N ALA A 406 -18.75 -4.14 14.30
CA ALA A 406 -19.07 -2.88 13.64
C ALA A 406 -20.58 -2.74 13.37
N LEU A 407 -21.23 -3.79 12.89
CA LEU A 407 -22.67 -3.79 12.68
C LEU A 407 -23.44 -3.66 14.00
N GLU A 408 -23.03 -4.38 15.05
CA GLU A 408 -23.61 -4.23 16.40
C GLU A 408 -23.52 -2.78 16.87
N ARG A 409 -22.35 -2.16 16.78
CA ARG A 409 -22.13 -0.77 17.18
C ARG A 409 -23.00 0.21 16.39
N MET A 410 -23.12 0.02 15.08
CA MET A 410 -23.99 0.86 14.23
C MET A 410 -25.47 0.73 14.63
N VAL A 411 -25.94 -0.48 15.00
CA VAL A 411 -27.31 -0.69 15.49
C VAL A 411 -27.50 -0.09 16.88
N GLU A 412 -26.55 -0.27 17.80
CA GLU A 412 -26.56 0.31 19.16
C GLU A 412 -26.66 1.84 19.13
N GLN A 413 -26.03 2.48 18.16
CA GLN A 413 -26.06 3.93 17.95
C GLN A 413 -27.30 4.41 17.15
N GLY A 414 -28.18 3.50 16.74
CA GLY A 414 -29.36 3.83 15.92
C GLY A 414 -29.03 4.31 14.50
N SER A 415 -27.80 4.15 14.04
CA SER A 415 -27.34 4.56 12.71
C SER A 415 -27.63 3.49 11.62
N LEU A 416 -27.94 2.25 12.01
CA LEU A 416 -28.31 1.13 11.16
C LEU A 416 -29.52 0.38 11.70
N THR A 417 -30.42 -0.04 10.80
CA THR A 417 -31.53 -0.97 11.09
C THR A 417 -31.34 -2.25 10.28
N LEU A 418 -31.48 -3.44 10.93
CA LEU A 418 -31.35 -4.78 10.33
C LEU A 418 -32.71 -5.42 10.03
#